data_5deb2037bd80415240e43f8e566f8553
#
_entry.id   5deb2037bd80415240e43f8e566f8553
#
_cell.length_a   1.000
_cell.length_b   1.000
_cell.length_c   1.000
_cell.angle_alpha   90.00
_cell.angle_beta   90.00
_cell.angle_gamma   90.00
#
_symmetry.space_group_name_H-M   'P 1'
#
loop_
_entity.id
_entity.type
_entity.pdbx_description
1 polymer ?
#
loop_
_entity_poly.entity_id
_entity_poly.type
_entity_poly.pdbx_seq_one_letter_code
_entity_poly.pdbx_strand_id
1 'polypeptide(L)'
;MKVERLFEHVKALMEKHGVPGRDLYELPDSPKRFPDGAHYRIEISGVERPEVLEALIDEMEKRDVPVHRLISVVMGATLLDDKELTRFAEMARDAKLEVILTPGPRTPWDLGGQLRTPEGGVCGIRYRGSDNLLYVISDIMRAIELGFRGFLIVDEGLLWLLNEMRKAGDIPKDVIFKVSIFAGHANPAGAKVLEMLGANTFNPLGDVTLPMLAAMRKAVDIPIDVHVYLFDTWGGFNRFWETPEIARVTAPCYFKIEPGPSVAGLYKPWVSPQHLAFLAREKVKYAEIIIDIVERVNPDIKVSEHGPADLAIPKP
;
A
#
# COMPACT_ATOMS: atom_id res chain seq x y z
N MET A 1 22.46 36.47 -8.29
CA MET A 1 23.07 35.12 -8.11
C MET A 1 22.95 34.39 -9.43
N LYS A 2 24.04 33.79 -9.94
CA LYS A 2 23.94 32.97 -11.18
C LYS A 2 23.03 31.77 -10.93
N VAL A 3 22.25 31.33 -11.90
CA VAL A 3 21.25 30.24 -11.78
C VAL A 3 21.85 28.96 -11.18
N GLU A 4 23.03 28.56 -11.61
CA GLU A 4 23.80 27.43 -11.06
C GLU A 4 24.04 27.54 -9.55
N ARG A 5 24.37 28.72 -9.05
CA ARG A 5 24.59 28.97 -7.61
C ARG A 5 23.27 28.89 -6.81
N LEU A 6 22.16 29.26 -7.44
CA LEU A 6 20.83 29.13 -6.80
C LEU A 6 20.48 27.67 -6.58
N PHE A 7 20.62 26.85 -7.62
CA PHE A 7 20.24 25.40 -7.53
C PHE A 7 21.14 24.68 -6.51
N GLU A 8 22.45 24.91 -6.51
CA GLU A 8 23.35 24.33 -5.52
C GLU A 8 23.02 24.77 -4.08
N HIS A 9 22.64 26.02 -3.89
CA HIS A 9 22.18 26.49 -2.59
C HIS A 9 20.88 25.84 -2.16
N VAL A 10 19.87 25.70 -3.04
CA VAL A 10 18.58 25.06 -2.74
C VAL A 10 18.78 23.56 -2.43
N LYS A 11 19.62 22.85 -3.21
CA LYS A 11 19.96 21.46 -2.93
C LYS A 11 20.53 21.28 -1.53
N ALA A 12 21.50 22.12 -1.14
CA ALA A 12 22.08 22.06 0.18
C ALA A 12 21.08 22.32 1.31
N LEU A 13 20.10 23.21 1.08
CA LEU A 13 19.02 23.44 2.03
C LEU A 13 18.09 22.22 2.13
N MET A 14 17.72 21.58 1.03
CA MET A 14 16.93 20.37 1.03
C MET A 14 17.64 19.23 1.79
N GLU A 15 18.91 19.02 1.51
CA GLU A 15 19.75 18.00 2.16
C GLU A 15 19.91 18.24 3.66
N LYS A 16 20.05 19.50 4.07
CA LYS A 16 20.08 19.90 5.50
C LYS A 16 18.83 19.44 6.25
N HIS A 17 17.69 19.37 5.57
CA HIS A 17 16.43 18.92 6.14
C HIS A 17 16.13 17.43 5.84
N GLY A 18 17.11 16.65 5.37
CA GLY A 18 17.01 15.23 5.14
C GLY A 18 16.21 14.86 3.89
N VAL A 19 16.10 15.79 2.95
CA VAL A 19 15.45 15.57 1.65
C VAL A 19 16.53 15.64 0.56
N PRO A 20 16.69 14.62 -0.31
CA PRO A 20 17.63 14.68 -1.43
C PRO A 20 17.41 15.91 -2.30
N GLY A 21 18.49 16.61 -2.66
CA GLY A 21 18.45 17.83 -3.46
C GLY A 21 18.10 17.61 -4.93
N ARG A 22 18.05 16.35 -5.39
CA ARG A 22 17.66 15.94 -6.74
C ARG A 22 17.24 14.46 -6.75
N ASP A 23 16.66 14.00 -7.84
CA ASP A 23 16.48 12.57 -8.10
C ASP A 23 17.84 11.86 -8.22
N LEU A 24 17.92 10.62 -7.75
CA LEU A 24 19.18 9.89 -7.68
C LEU A 24 19.39 9.05 -8.96
N TYR A 25 19.88 9.70 -9.99
CA TYR A 25 20.16 9.07 -11.30
C TYR A 25 21.30 8.05 -11.25
N GLU A 26 22.11 8.09 -10.21
CA GLU A 26 23.18 7.13 -9.92
C GLU A 26 22.63 5.76 -9.49
N LEU A 27 21.36 5.70 -9.16
CA LEU A 27 20.61 4.49 -8.73
C LEU A 27 21.38 3.68 -7.67
N PRO A 28 21.72 4.28 -6.52
CA PRO A 28 22.48 3.58 -5.49
C PRO A 28 21.67 2.42 -4.92
N ASP A 29 22.37 1.36 -4.53
CA ASP A 29 21.76 0.24 -3.82
C ASP A 29 21.18 0.71 -2.50
N SER A 30 19.97 0.28 -2.18
CA SER A 30 19.43 0.49 -0.84
C SER A 30 20.19 -0.39 0.15
N PRO A 31 20.71 0.17 1.25
CA PRO A 31 21.33 -0.64 2.32
C PRO A 31 20.28 -1.24 3.27
N LYS A 32 19.00 -0.89 3.11
CA LYS A 32 17.93 -1.27 4.02
C LYS A 32 17.29 -2.59 3.62
N ARG A 33 16.78 -3.32 4.61
CA ARG A 33 16.11 -4.62 4.42
C ARG A 33 14.90 -4.71 5.35
N PHE A 34 14.02 -5.66 5.07
CA PHE A 34 13.05 -6.13 6.05
C PHE A 34 13.76 -6.80 7.23
N PRO A 35 13.08 -6.99 8.39
CA PRO A 35 13.69 -7.63 9.57
C PRO A 35 14.24 -9.04 9.31
N ASP A 36 13.68 -9.77 8.36
CA ASP A 36 14.13 -11.09 7.91
C ASP A 36 15.32 -11.04 6.91
N GLY A 37 15.81 -9.84 6.59
CA GLY A 37 16.90 -9.62 5.65
C GLY A 37 16.49 -9.52 4.18
N ALA A 38 15.22 -9.67 3.86
CA ALA A 38 14.71 -9.60 2.49
C ALA A 38 14.68 -8.18 1.92
N HIS A 39 14.73 -8.09 0.61
CA HIS A 39 14.65 -6.84 -0.15
C HIS A 39 13.20 -6.45 -0.44
N TYR A 40 12.37 -7.43 -0.77
CA TYR A 40 10.99 -7.18 -1.19
C TYR A 40 10.01 -8.23 -0.70
N ARG A 41 8.75 -7.84 -0.73
CA ARG A 41 7.57 -8.64 -0.40
C ARG A 41 6.50 -8.46 -1.48
N ILE A 42 5.59 -9.42 -1.59
CA ILE A 42 4.47 -9.39 -2.52
C ILE A 42 3.23 -8.85 -1.82
N GLU A 43 2.56 -7.89 -2.47
CA GLU A 43 1.28 -7.33 -2.06
C GLU A 43 0.25 -7.52 -3.18
N ILE A 44 -0.92 -8.03 -2.84
CA ILE A 44 -2.04 -8.23 -3.77
C ILE A 44 -3.24 -7.41 -3.33
N SER A 45 -3.80 -6.63 -4.26
CA SER A 45 -5.03 -5.84 -4.03
C SER A 45 -6.26 -6.52 -4.63
N GLY A 46 -7.45 -6.12 -4.13
CA GLY A 46 -8.72 -6.58 -4.68
C GLY A 46 -9.14 -7.95 -4.18
N VAL A 47 -8.85 -8.24 -2.91
CA VAL A 47 -9.34 -9.41 -2.19
C VAL A 47 -10.52 -8.94 -1.33
N GLU A 48 -11.72 -8.95 -1.92
CA GLU A 48 -12.85 -8.18 -1.41
C GLU A 48 -13.82 -8.98 -0.52
N ARG A 49 -13.73 -10.33 -0.52
CA ARG A 49 -14.62 -11.22 0.22
C ARG A 49 -13.90 -12.51 0.63
N PRO A 50 -14.43 -13.27 1.63
CA PRO A 50 -13.86 -14.55 2.05
C PRO A 50 -13.64 -15.54 0.90
N GLU A 51 -14.59 -15.64 -0.06
CA GLU A 51 -14.48 -16.55 -1.20
C GLU A 51 -13.34 -16.18 -2.16
N VAL A 52 -13.01 -14.89 -2.25
CA VAL A 52 -11.87 -14.40 -3.04
C VAL A 52 -10.55 -14.69 -2.33
N LEU A 53 -10.54 -14.57 -1.00
CA LEU A 53 -9.40 -14.93 -0.16
C LEU A 53 -9.10 -16.44 -0.22
N GLU A 54 -10.12 -17.28 -0.15
CA GLU A 54 -10.00 -18.74 -0.31
C GLU A 54 -9.33 -19.10 -1.64
N ALA A 55 -9.79 -18.51 -2.75
CA ALA A 55 -9.22 -18.74 -4.07
C ALA A 55 -7.75 -18.26 -4.21
N LEU A 56 -7.38 -17.21 -3.48
CA LEU A 56 -6.00 -16.72 -3.42
C LEU A 56 -5.12 -17.69 -2.65
N ILE A 57 -5.56 -18.15 -1.48
CA ILE A 57 -4.82 -19.09 -0.62
C ILE A 57 -4.59 -20.42 -1.37
N ASP A 58 -5.64 -20.99 -1.97
CA ASP A 58 -5.53 -22.21 -2.78
C ASP A 58 -4.48 -22.09 -3.89
N GLU A 59 -4.43 -20.95 -4.57
CA GLU A 59 -3.48 -20.75 -5.66
C GLU A 59 -2.05 -20.47 -5.16
N MET A 60 -1.89 -19.85 -3.98
CA MET A 60 -0.59 -19.70 -3.32
C MET A 60 0.01 -21.07 -2.97
N GLU A 61 -0.78 -21.94 -2.35
CA GLU A 61 -0.35 -23.29 -1.99
C GLU A 61 0.00 -24.12 -3.23
N LYS A 62 -0.86 -24.08 -4.25
CA LYS A 62 -0.65 -24.83 -5.50
C LYS A 62 0.62 -24.43 -6.24
N ARG A 63 1.04 -23.14 -6.18
CA ARG A 63 2.22 -22.62 -6.89
C ARG A 63 3.45 -22.51 -6.01
N ASP A 64 3.32 -22.71 -4.71
CA ASP A 64 4.38 -22.45 -3.71
C ASP A 64 4.93 -21.03 -3.79
N VAL A 65 4.01 -20.05 -3.85
CA VAL A 65 4.33 -18.62 -4.03
C VAL A 65 4.03 -17.85 -2.74
N PRO A 66 5.02 -17.16 -2.14
CA PRO A 66 4.77 -16.34 -0.97
C PRO A 66 4.02 -15.05 -1.34
N VAL A 67 2.85 -14.85 -0.76
CA VAL A 67 2.18 -13.55 -0.68
C VAL A 67 2.22 -13.10 0.78
N HIS A 68 2.45 -11.82 1.02
CA HIS A 68 2.70 -11.31 2.37
C HIS A 68 1.58 -10.41 2.86
N ARG A 69 1.02 -9.61 1.95
CA ARG A 69 0.06 -8.56 2.28
C ARG A 69 -1.10 -8.51 1.27
N LEU A 70 -2.27 -8.22 1.79
CA LEU A 70 -3.49 -8.00 1.01
C LEU A 70 -4.01 -6.58 1.23
N ILE A 71 -4.50 -5.96 0.16
CA ILE A 71 -5.37 -4.79 0.25
C ILE A 71 -6.78 -5.27 0.00
N SER A 72 -7.64 -5.12 1.01
CA SER A 72 -8.94 -5.78 1.04
C SER A 72 -10.07 -4.81 1.34
N VAL A 73 -11.24 -5.15 0.82
CA VAL A 73 -12.51 -4.43 0.99
C VAL A 73 -12.34 -2.94 0.65
N VAL A 74 -11.81 -2.67 -0.54
CA VAL A 74 -11.38 -1.32 -0.99
C VAL A 74 -12.53 -0.32 -1.05
N MET A 75 -13.77 -0.77 -1.22
CA MET A 75 -14.96 0.09 -1.17
C MET A 75 -15.41 0.45 0.25
N GLY A 76 -14.78 -0.12 1.26
CA GLY A 76 -15.01 0.14 2.67
C GLY A 76 -15.52 -1.09 3.43
N ALA A 77 -14.91 -1.38 4.57
CA ALA A 77 -15.23 -2.52 5.42
C ALA A 77 -16.68 -2.54 5.91
N THR A 78 -17.32 -1.36 5.95
CA THR A 78 -18.75 -1.18 6.28
C THR A 78 -19.69 -2.02 5.39
N LEU A 79 -19.24 -2.46 4.21
CA LEU A 79 -20.05 -3.23 3.24
C LEU A 79 -20.05 -4.73 3.50
N LEU A 80 -19.29 -5.22 4.46
CA LEU A 80 -19.33 -6.60 4.93
C LEU A 80 -19.92 -6.65 6.34
N ASP A 81 -20.67 -7.70 6.62
CA ASP A 81 -21.17 -7.94 7.97
C ASP A 81 -20.06 -8.51 8.89
N ASP A 82 -20.34 -8.56 10.19
CA ASP A 82 -19.35 -9.00 11.18
C ASP A 82 -18.94 -10.46 11.00
N LYS A 83 -19.83 -11.32 10.48
CA LYS A 83 -19.52 -12.73 10.23
C LYS A 83 -18.58 -12.87 9.04
N GLU A 84 -18.82 -12.12 7.97
CA GLU A 84 -17.93 -12.09 6.80
C GLU A 84 -16.55 -11.58 7.20
N LEU A 85 -16.48 -10.48 7.96
CA LEU A 85 -15.22 -9.90 8.42
C LEU A 85 -14.48 -10.82 9.39
N THR A 86 -15.17 -11.44 10.34
CA THR A 86 -14.57 -12.41 11.26
C THR A 86 -14.01 -13.60 10.50
N ARG A 87 -14.79 -14.22 9.59
CA ARG A 87 -14.31 -15.31 8.73
C ARG A 87 -13.08 -14.89 7.92
N PHE A 88 -13.10 -13.67 7.35
CA PHE A 88 -11.97 -13.16 6.58
C PHE A 88 -10.71 -13.04 7.46
N ALA A 89 -10.85 -12.49 8.68
CA ALA A 89 -9.76 -12.33 9.62
C ALA A 89 -9.17 -13.68 10.07
N GLU A 90 -10.02 -14.67 10.35
CA GLU A 90 -9.61 -16.03 10.71
C GLU A 90 -8.83 -16.70 9.57
N MET A 91 -9.34 -16.67 8.35
CA MET A 91 -8.66 -17.23 7.17
C MET A 91 -7.30 -16.56 6.92
N ALA A 92 -7.23 -15.23 7.03
CA ALA A 92 -5.99 -14.50 6.84
C ALA A 92 -4.96 -14.80 7.94
N ARG A 93 -5.42 -14.94 9.20
CA ARG A 93 -4.56 -15.40 10.32
C ARG A 93 -3.96 -16.76 10.03
N ASP A 94 -4.80 -17.73 9.67
CA ASP A 94 -4.40 -19.13 9.48
C ASP A 94 -3.44 -19.25 8.28
N ALA A 95 -3.64 -18.45 7.24
CA ALA A 95 -2.75 -18.32 6.09
C ALA A 95 -1.55 -17.37 6.32
N LYS A 96 -1.35 -16.81 7.52
CA LYS A 96 -0.27 -15.87 7.87
C LYS A 96 -0.15 -14.66 6.93
N LEU A 97 -1.27 -14.09 6.55
CA LEU A 97 -1.36 -12.94 5.66
C LEU A 97 -1.64 -11.66 6.44
N GLU A 98 -0.86 -10.61 6.18
CA GLU A 98 -1.20 -9.26 6.63
C GLU A 98 -2.37 -8.73 5.81
N VAL A 99 -3.37 -8.16 6.46
CA VAL A 99 -4.52 -7.56 5.80
C VAL A 99 -4.54 -6.07 6.06
N ILE A 100 -4.48 -5.30 4.97
CA ILE A 100 -4.68 -3.86 4.97
C ILE A 100 -6.13 -3.62 4.56
N LEU A 101 -6.97 -3.39 5.55
CA LEU A 101 -8.39 -3.17 5.35
C LEU A 101 -8.65 -1.71 4.99
N THR A 102 -9.58 -1.48 4.07
CA THR A 102 -10.02 -0.12 3.75
C THR A 102 -11.21 0.25 4.61
N PRO A 103 -11.08 1.22 5.53
CA PRO A 103 -12.20 1.66 6.33
C PRO A 103 -13.20 2.46 5.51
N GLY A 104 -14.45 2.46 5.88
CA GLY A 104 -15.51 3.26 5.31
C GLY A 104 -15.99 4.38 6.25
N PRO A 105 -16.70 5.38 5.75
CA PRO A 105 -16.90 5.66 4.32
C PRO A 105 -15.65 6.28 3.68
N ARG A 106 -15.31 5.87 2.47
CA ARG A 106 -14.16 6.43 1.74
C ARG A 106 -14.44 7.79 1.12
N THR A 107 -15.65 7.99 0.64
CA THR A 107 -16.04 9.22 -0.05
C THR A 107 -17.27 9.79 0.62
N PRO A 108 -17.21 11.02 1.12
CA PRO A 108 -18.38 11.69 1.65
C PRO A 108 -19.39 11.94 0.52
N TRP A 109 -20.40 11.11 0.48
CA TRP A 109 -21.44 11.13 -0.55
C TRP A 109 -22.46 12.27 -0.35
N ASP A 110 -22.56 12.76 0.84
CA ASP A 110 -23.37 13.93 1.24
C ASP A 110 -22.79 15.26 0.74
N LEU A 111 -21.47 15.35 0.56
CA LEU A 111 -20.74 16.54 0.09
C LEU A 111 -20.16 16.39 -1.32
N GLY A 112 -20.61 15.38 -2.06
CA GLY A 112 -20.01 14.97 -3.32
C GLY A 112 -20.19 15.91 -4.51
N GLY A 113 -21.03 16.95 -4.41
CA GLY A 113 -21.31 17.86 -5.53
C GLY A 113 -20.04 18.52 -6.08
N GLN A 114 -19.21 19.08 -5.23
CA GLN A 114 -17.96 19.73 -5.63
C GLN A 114 -16.94 18.76 -6.22
N LEU A 115 -16.81 17.55 -5.63
CA LEU A 115 -15.87 16.53 -6.12
C LEU A 115 -16.25 15.96 -7.50
N ARG A 116 -17.48 16.14 -7.92
CA ARG A 116 -17.97 15.69 -9.24
C ARG A 116 -17.69 16.69 -10.36
N THR A 117 -17.21 17.88 -10.03
CA THR A 117 -16.78 18.86 -11.04
C THR A 117 -15.37 18.54 -11.52
N PRO A 118 -14.96 18.94 -12.75
CA PRO A 118 -13.60 18.76 -13.22
C PRO A 118 -12.55 19.32 -12.27
N GLU A 119 -12.78 20.50 -11.74
CA GLU A 119 -11.91 21.17 -10.78
C GLU A 119 -11.96 20.52 -9.39
N GLY A 120 -13.08 19.94 -9.02
CA GLY A 120 -13.27 19.26 -7.74
C GLY A 120 -12.40 18.02 -7.57
N GLY A 121 -12.01 17.36 -8.66
CA GLY A 121 -11.07 16.24 -8.64
C GLY A 121 -9.70 16.61 -8.08
N VAL A 122 -9.31 17.87 -8.15
CA VAL A 122 -8.04 18.39 -7.60
C VAL A 122 -8.05 18.42 -6.06
N CYS A 123 -9.25 18.47 -5.44
CA CYS A 123 -9.38 18.47 -3.97
C CYS A 123 -8.97 17.17 -3.31
N GLY A 124 -8.75 16.12 -4.10
CA GLY A 124 -8.35 14.80 -3.64
C GLY A 124 -9.43 14.08 -2.80
N ILE A 125 -9.10 12.91 -2.33
CA ILE A 125 -9.96 12.12 -1.44
C ILE A 125 -9.59 12.47 0.00
N ARG A 126 -10.26 13.45 0.59
CA ARG A 126 -10.05 13.89 1.98
C ARG A 126 -11.38 13.83 2.73
N TYR A 127 -11.33 13.49 4.01
CA TYR A 127 -12.51 13.50 4.86
C TYR A 127 -12.95 14.95 5.14
N ARG A 128 -14.25 15.20 5.07
CA ARG A 128 -14.82 16.54 5.26
C ARG A 128 -15.57 16.60 6.57
N GLY A 129 -15.17 17.53 7.44
CA GLY A 129 -15.80 17.75 8.72
C GLY A 129 -15.55 16.63 9.73
N SER A 130 -15.95 16.86 10.96
CA SER A 130 -15.72 15.94 12.06
C SER A 130 -16.61 14.69 12.02
N ASP A 131 -17.82 14.79 11.44
CA ASP A 131 -18.73 13.65 11.37
C ASP A 131 -18.16 12.52 10.48
N ASN A 132 -17.57 12.87 9.33
CA ASN A 132 -16.93 11.86 8.49
C ASN A 132 -15.68 11.25 9.14
N LEU A 133 -14.93 12.01 9.94
CA LEU A 133 -13.84 11.45 10.75
C LEU A 133 -14.39 10.52 11.82
N LEU A 134 -15.49 10.90 12.50
CA LEU A 134 -16.15 10.04 13.49
C LEU A 134 -16.57 8.71 12.86
N TYR A 135 -17.21 8.74 11.67
CA TYR A 135 -17.69 7.52 11.02
C TYR A 135 -16.56 6.59 10.60
N VAL A 136 -15.51 7.12 9.98
CA VAL A 136 -14.36 6.29 9.56
C VAL A 136 -13.60 5.73 10.75
N ILE A 137 -13.42 6.50 11.84
CA ILE A 137 -12.78 6.02 13.06
C ILE A 137 -13.64 4.93 13.73
N SER A 138 -14.97 5.11 13.74
CA SER A 138 -15.89 4.09 14.27
C SER A 138 -15.77 2.76 13.50
N ASP A 139 -15.65 2.80 12.18
CA ASP A 139 -15.44 1.60 11.37
C ASP A 139 -14.06 0.96 11.61
N ILE A 140 -13.02 1.77 11.80
CA ILE A 140 -11.69 1.29 12.22
C ILE A 140 -11.76 0.60 13.58
N MET A 141 -12.42 1.20 14.57
CA MET A 141 -12.57 0.62 15.90
C MET A 141 -13.32 -0.72 15.86
N ARG A 142 -14.42 -0.79 15.09
CA ARG A 142 -15.14 -2.05 14.83
C ARG A 142 -14.22 -3.10 14.23
N ALA A 143 -13.42 -2.75 13.22
CA ALA A 143 -12.51 -3.68 12.58
C ALA A 143 -11.38 -4.15 13.55
N ILE A 144 -10.89 -3.28 14.42
CA ILE A 144 -9.92 -3.65 15.47
C ILE A 144 -10.53 -4.67 16.44
N GLU A 145 -11.78 -4.48 16.86
CA GLU A 145 -12.53 -5.43 17.72
C GLU A 145 -12.67 -6.80 17.05
N LEU A 146 -12.83 -6.83 15.74
CA LEU A 146 -12.86 -8.06 14.92
C LEU A 146 -11.46 -8.64 14.59
N GLY A 147 -10.40 -8.06 15.18
CA GLY A 147 -9.04 -8.57 15.13
C GLY A 147 -8.12 -7.98 14.05
N PHE A 148 -8.60 -7.09 13.17
CA PHE A 148 -7.74 -6.47 12.16
C PHE A 148 -6.68 -5.55 12.76
N ARG A 149 -5.50 -5.49 12.15
CA ARG A 149 -4.35 -4.70 12.61
C ARG A 149 -3.77 -3.78 11.54
N GLY A 150 -4.23 -3.83 10.29
CA GLY A 150 -3.74 -2.99 9.20
C GLY A 150 -4.85 -2.15 8.55
N PHE A 151 -4.58 -0.87 8.27
CA PHE A 151 -5.55 0.06 7.69
C PHE A 151 -4.95 0.90 6.56
N LEU A 152 -5.71 1.02 5.46
CA LEU A 152 -5.37 1.87 4.32
C LEU A 152 -5.88 3.29 4.55
N ILE A 153 -4.97 4.24 4.65
CA ILE A 153 -5.26 5.64 4.94
C ILE A 153 -5.00 6.49 3.68
N VAL A 154 -5.89 7.43 3.39
CA VAL A 154 -5.76 8.39 2.27
C VAL A 154 -5.62 9.83 2.72
N ASP A 155 -5.91 10.12 3.98
CA ASP A 155 -5.96 11.46 4.56
C ASP A 155 -4.90 11.60 5.65
N GLU A 156 -4.02 12.59 5.49
CA GLU A 156 -2.91 12.81 6.41
C GLU A 156 -3.39 13.27 7.80
N GLY A 157 -4.52 13.99 7.87
CA GLY A 157 -5.12 14.38 9.14
C GLY A 157 -5.65 13.18 9.92
N LEU A 158 -6.32 12.25 9.22
CA LEU A 158 -6.73 10.97 9.81
C LEU A 158 -5.51 10.14 10.25
N LEU A 159 -4.46 10.07 9.43
CA LEU A 159 -3.21 9.37 9.78
C LEU A 159 -2.62 9.90 11.09
N TRP A 160 -2.47 11.23 11.17
CA TRP A 160 -1.97 11.88 12.39
C TRP A 160 -2.81 11.54 13.61
N LEU A 161 -4.14 11.69 13.52
CA LEU A 161 -5.05 11.44 14.64
C LEU A 161 -4.99 9.98 15.12
N LEU A 162 -5.03 9.01 14.19
CA LEU A 162 -4.91 7.59 14.51
C LEU A 162 -3.54 7.26 15.14
N ASN A 163 -2.46 7.91 14.69
CA ASN A 163 -1.15 7.72 15.30
C ASN A 163 -1.09 8.29 16.74
N GLU A 164 -1.73 9.42 17.01
CA GLU A 164 -1.85 9.94 18.39
C GLU A 164 -2.67 8.99 19.26
N MET A 165 -3.79 8.44 18.75
CA MET A 165 -4.58 7.42 19.46
C MET A 165 -3.74 6.16 19.75
N ARG A 166 -2.92 5.71 18.77
CA ARG A 166 -2.02 4.57 18.95
C ARG A 166 -0.95 4.84 20.03
N LYS A 167 -0.36 6.03 20.04
CA LYS A 167 0.61 6.46 21.05
C LYS A 167 -0.02 6.55 22.46
N ALA A 168 -1.26 7.04 22.54
CA ALA A 168 -2.01 7.14 23.80
C ALA A 168 -2.47 5.78 24.33
N GLY A 169 -2.53 4.76 23.49
CA GLY A 169 -3.03 3.43 23.86
C GLY A 169 -4.55 3.27 23.68
N ASP A 170 -5.20 4.22 23.00
CA ASP A 170 -6.63 4.14 22.66
C ASP A 170 -6.90 3.06 21.61
N ILE A 171 -5.90 2.72 20.82
CA ILE A 171 -5.89 1.58 19.89
C ILE A 171 -4.61 0.75 20.10
N PRO A 172 -4.61 -0.55 19.74
CA PRO A 172 -3.47 -1.43 19.94
C PRO A 172 -2.19 -0.90 19.27
N LYS A 173 -1.05 -1.08 19.93
CA LYS A 173 0.26 -0.60 19.44
C LYS A 173 0.73 -1.29 18.17
N ASP A 174 0.24 -2.51 17.92
CA ASP A 174 0.55 -3.33 16.75
C ASP A 174 -0.35 -3.02 15.53
N VAL A 175 -1.22 -2.01 15.63
CA VAL A 175 -1.96 -1.49 14.47
C VAL A 175 -1.00 -0.74 13.55
N ILE A 176 -1.07 -1.05 12.26
CA ILE A 176 -0.27 -0.40 11.23
C ILE A 176 -1.13 0.43 10.26
N PHE A 177 -0.54 1.51 9.75
CA PHE A 177 -1.14 2.40 8.78
C PHE A 177 -0.35 2.39 7.47
N LYS A 178 -1.00 1.98 6.40
CA LYS A 178 -0.50 2.07 5.02
C LYS A 178 -1.13 3.28 4.34
N VAL A 179 -0.32 4.16 3.76
CA VAL A 179 -0.85 5.29 2.99
C VAL A 179 -1.06 4.90 1.53
N SER A 180 -2.27 5.19 1.04
CA SER A 180 -2.72 4.84 -0.31
C SER A 180 -2.05 5.69 -1.38
N ILE A 181 -1.91 5.13 -2.60
CA ILE A 181 -1.57 5.86 -3.81
C ILE A 181 -2.52 7.05 -4.07
N PHE A 182 -3.78 6.95 -3.65
CA PHE A 182 -4.76 8.05 -3.75
C PHE A 182 -4.43 9.27 -2.88
N ALA A 183 -3.48 9.19 -1.95
CA ALA A 183 -2.95 10.35 -1.25
C ALA A 183 -2.07 11.23 -2.17
N GLY A 184 -1.59 10.69 -3.31
CA GLY A 184 -0.94 11.47 -4.37
C GLY A 184 0.51 11.83 -4.12
N HIS A 185 1.22 11.15 -3.21
CA HIS A 185 2.61 11.44 -2.92
C HIS A 185 3.56 10.86 -3.99
N ALA A 186 4.54 11.66 -4.44
CA ALA A 186 5.48 11.29 -5.49
C ALA A 186 6.89 11.89 -5.30
N ASN A 187 7.23 12.39 -4.10
CA ASN A 187 8.51 13.04 -3.85
C ASN A 187 9.06 12.74 -2.45
N PRO A 188 10.37 12.91 -2.22
CA PRO A 188 11.01 12.58 -0.94
C PRO A 188 10.47 13.36 0.26
N ALA A 189 10.07 14.61 0.09
CA ALA A 189 9.56 15.43 1.19
C ALA A 189 8.16 14.96 1.63
N GLY A 190 7.29 14.62 0.66
CA GLY A 190 5.98 14.02 0.95
C GLY A 190 6.12 12.67 1.65
N ALA A 191 7.01 11.80 1.18
CA ALA A 191 7.31 10.53 1.84
C ALA A 191 7.76 10.73 3.31
N LYS A 192 8.64 11.70 3.55
CA LYS A 192 9.11 12.01 4.90
C LYS A 192 8.01 12.54 5.82
N VAL A 193 7.09 13.35 5.30
CA VAL A 193 5.92 13.81 6.07
C VAL A 193 5.04 12.63 6.47
N LEU A 194 4.77 11.68 5.58
CA LEU A 194 3.98 10.50 5.92
C LEU A 194 4.64 9.67 7.03
N GLU A 195 5.94 9.43 6.95
CA GLU A 195 6.70 8.74 8.00
C GLU A 195 6.59 9.47 9.34
N MET A 196 6.77 10.80 9.36
CA MET A 196 6.65 11.62 10.58
C MET A 196 5.24 11.59 11.18
N LEU A 197 4.20 11.49 10.36
CA LEU A 197 2.81 11.36 10.81
C LEU A 197 2.45 9.95 11.30
N GLY A 198 3.36 8.99 11.18
CA GLY A 198 3.19 7.64 11.72
C GLY A 198 2.76 6.58 10.73
N ALA A 199 2.93 6.83 9.43
CA ALA A 199 2.80 5.79 8.41
C ALA A 199 3.81 4.66 8.65
N ASN A 200 3.36 3.42 8.49
CA ASN A 200 4.22 2.25 8.53
C ASN A 200 4.73 1.89 7.14
N THR A 201 4.02 2.29 6.09
CA THR A 201 4.37 2.08 4.68
C THR A 201 3.51 2.99 3.80
N PHE A 202 3.92 3.24 2.56
CA PHE A 202 3.13 4.07 1.64
C PHE A 202 3.30 3.65 0.18
N ASN A 203 2.25 3.90 -0.62
CA ASN A 203 2.33 3.84 -2.07
C ASN A 203 2.62 5.24 -2.65
N PRO A 204 3.72 5.47 -3.34
CA PRO A 204 3.85 6.61 -4.23
C PRO A 204 2.93 6.46 -5.45
N LEU A 205 2.80 7.52 -6.25
CA LEU A 205 2.16 7.42 -7.56
C LEU A 205 2.84 6.33 -8.42
N GLY A 206 2.06 5.63 -9.24
CA GLY A 206 2.52 4.42 -9.92
C GLY A 206 3.53 4.67 -11.03
N ASP A 207 3.55 5.86 -11.61
CA ASP A 207 4.41 6.27 -12.74
C ASP A 207 5.77 6.88 -12.32
N VAL A 208 6.10 6.86 -11.02
CA VAL A 208 7.39 7.35 -10.55
C VAL A 208 8.55 6.51 -11.11
N THR A 209 9.63 7.19 -11.52
CA THR A 209 10.81 6.56 -12.11
C THR A 209 11.77 5.98 -11.07
N LEU A 210 12.70 5.13 -11.50
CA LEU A 210 13.73 4.59 -10.60
C LEU A 210 14.54 5.66 -9.86
N PRO A 211 15.03 6.75 -10.50
CA PRO A 211 15.72 7.84 -9.78
C PRO A 211 14.86 8.54 -8.72
N MET A 212 13.57 8.71 -8.98
CA MET A 212 12.61 9.27 -8.01
C MET A 212 12.40 8.31 -6.83
N LEU A 213 12.25 7.01 -7.09
CA LEU A 213 12.15 5.96 -6.06
C LEU A 213 13.41 5.92 -5.18
N ALA A 214 14.59 5.96 -5.79
CA ALA A 214 15.86 6.00 -5.07
C ALA A 214 15.97 7.25 -4.17
N ALA A 215 15.51 8.41 -4.64
CA ALA A 215 15.48 9.64 -3.85
C ALA A 215 14.49 9.54 -2.67
N MET A 216 13.30 8.98 -2.88
CA MET A 216 12.34 8.71 -1.79
C MET A 216 12.92 7.72 -0.78
N ARG A 217 13.55 6.62 -1.23
CA ARG A 217 14.20 5.63 -0.36
C ARG A 217 15.27 6.25 0.53
N LYS A 218 16.03 7.19 0.01
CA LYS A 218 17.05 7.90 0.80
C LYS A 218 16.45 8.76 1.92
N ALA A 219 15.25 9.29 1.71
CA ALA A 219 14.59 10.20 2.65
C ALA A 219 13.88 9.51 3.81
N VAL A 220 13.42 8.26 3.66
CA VAL A 220 12.60 7.55 4.64
C VAL A 220 13.16 6.18 5.03
N ASP A 221 12.72 5.63 6.15
CA ASP A 221 13.09 4.28 6.61
C ASP A 221 11.97 3.26 6.38
N ILE A 222 10.72 3.68 6.36
CA ILE A 222 9.56 2.81 6.14
C ILE A 222 9.59 2.16 4.75
N PRO A 223 9.05 0.96 4.57
CA PRO A 223 8.90 0.32 3.26
C PRO A 223 8.14 1.18 2.26
N ILE A 224 8.52 1.07 0.99
CA ILE A 224 7.85 1.73 -0.14
C ILE A 224 7.07 0.68 -0.93
N ASP A 225 5.79 0.92 -1.18
CA ASP A 225 4.92 -0.02 -1.88
C ASP A 225 4.84 0.40 -3.35
N VAL A 226 5.54 -0.30 -4.23
CA VAL A 226 5.65 0.06 -5.64
C VAL A 226 4.65 -0.72 -6.47
N HIS A 227 3.78 -0.03 -7.20
CA HIS A 227 2.94 -0.69 -8.20
C HIS A 227 3.81 -1.24 -9.32
N VAL A 228 3.74 -2.53 -9.55
CA VAL A 228 4.39 -3.22 -10.66
C VAL A 228 3.38 -3.65 -11.73
N TYR A 229 2.10 -3.66 -11.38
CA TYR A 229 0.98 -3.76 -12.31
C TYR A 229 -0.20 -2.95 -11.77
N LEU A 230 -0.77 -2.07 -12.58
CA LEU A 230 -1.89 -1.20 -12.22
C LEU A 230 -3.04 -1.35 -13.21
N PHE A 231 -4.27 -1.16 -12.76
CA PHE A 231 -5.48 -1.35 -13.56
C PHE A 231 -5.59 -0.36 -14.72
N ASP A 232 -6.34 -0.76 -15.78
CA ASP A 232 -6.37 -0.10 -17.07
C ASP A 232 -6.76 1.38 -17.03
N THR A 233 -7.80 1.74 -16.26
CA THR A 233 -8.26 3.14 -16.17
C THR A 233 -7.29 4.07 -15.43
N TRP A 234 -6.21 3.53 -14.88
CA TRP A 234 -5.13 4.31 -14.27
C TRP A 234 -3.77 4.03 -14.91
N GLY A 235 -3.77 3.73 -16.20
CA GLY A 235 -2.59 3.59 -17.03
C GLY A 235 -2.29 2.17 -17.48
N GLY A 236 -2.78 1.13 -16.82
CA GLY A 236 -2.65 -0.28 -17.24
C GLY A 236 -1.21 -0.78 -17.41
N PHE A 237 -0.24 -0.11 -16.79
CA PHE A 237 1.17 -0.41 -17.01
C PHE A 237 1.63 -1.65 -16.27
N ASN A 238 2.64 -2.31 -16.85
CA ASN A 238 3.33 -3.47 -16.32
C ASN A 238 4.83 -3.18 -16.23
N ARG A 239 5.41 -3.34 -15.04
CA ARG A 239 6.82 -3.06 -14.74
C ARG A 239 7.59 -4.32 -14.32
N PHE A 240 7.19 -5.50 -14.74
CA PHE A 240 7.79 -6.76 -14.27
C PHE A 240 9.29 -6.82 -14.54
N TRP A 241 9.74 -6.37 -15.71
CA TRP A 241 11.16 -6.36 -16.03
C TRP A 241 11.99 -5.31 -15.30
N GLU A 242 11.33 -4.34 -14.64
CA GLU A 242 12.00 -3.37 -13.78
C GLU A 242 12.14 -3.86 -12.34
N THR A 243 11.46 -4.94 -11.93
CA THR A 243 11.40 -5.37 -10.54
C THR A 243 12.75 -5.68 -9.90
N PRO A 244 13.76 -6.24 -10.58
CA PRO A 244 15.09 -6.41 -9.99
C PRO A 244 15.71 -5.06 -9.58
N GLU A 245 15.62 -4.05 -10.44
CA GLU A 245 16.16 -2.72 -10.16
C GLU A 245 15.31 -1.97 -9.12
N ILE A 246 13.98 -2.10 -9.17
CA ILE A 246 13.09 -1.55 -8.14
C ILE A 246 13.48 -2.12 -6.77
N ALA A 247 13.63 -3.45 -6.64
CA ALA A 247 14.03 -4.06 -5.37
C ALA A 247 15.40 -3.56 -4.92
N ARG A 248 16.38 -3.49 -5.82
CA ARG A 248 17.75 -3.06 -5.52
C ARG A 248 17.80 -1.65 -4.95
N VAL A 249 17.12 -0.69 -5.58
CA VAL A 249 17.19 0.73 -5.19
C VAL A 249 16.21 1.13 -4.11
N THR A 250 15.11 0.36 -3.91
CA THR A 250 13.97 0.74 -3.08
C THR A 250 13.84 -0.07 -1.80
N ALA A 251 14.58 -1.17 -1.65
CA ALA A 251 14.45 -2.05 -0.48
C ALA A 251 14.51 -1.30 0.87
N PRO A 252 13.70 -1.68 1.88
CA PRO A 252 12.65 -2.69 1.80
C PRO A 252 11.44 -2.15 1.03
N CYS A 253 10.86 -2.96 0.15
CA CYS A 253 9.72 -2.56 -0.66
C CYS A 253 8.70 -3.68 -0.81
N TYR A 254 7.47 -3.32 -1.15
CA TYR A 254 6.45 -4.25 -1.60
C TYR A 254 6.24 -4.09 -3.10
N PHE A 255 6.14 -5.20 -3.81
CA PHE A 255 5.64 -5.21 -5.18
C PHE A 255 4.13 -5.35 -5.15
N LYS A 256 3.44 -4.30 -5.55
CA LYS A 256 1.99 -4.26 -5.58
C LYS A 256 1.45 -4.67 -6.95
N ILE A 257 0.62 -5.69 -6.94
CA ILE A 257 0.02 -6.31 -8.13
C ILE A 257 -1.49 -6.02 -8.13
N GLU A 258 -1.93 -5.17 -9.04
CA GLU A 258 -3.31 -4.67 -9.09
C GLU A 258 -3.86 -4.58 -10.53
N PRO A 259 -3.82 -5.66 -11.32
CA PRO A 259 -4.42 -5.68 -12.66
C PRO A 259 -5.94 -5.68 -12.57
N GLY A 260 -6.57 -5.14 -13.61
CA GLY A 260 -8.01 -5.16 -13.78
C GLY A 260 -8.51 -4.01 -14.64
N PRO A 261 -9.80 -3.97 -14.97
CA PRO A 261 -10.32 -2.97 -15.91
C PRO A 261 -10.42 -1.57 -15.29
N SER A 262 -10.82 -1.46 -14.02
CA SER A 262 -11.06 -0.17 -13.35
C SER A 262 -11.35 -0.38 -11.86
N VAL A 263 -11.35 0.72 -11.10
CA VAL A 263 -11.83 0.73 -9.70
C VAL A 263 -13.24 0.15 -9.59
N ALA A 264 -14.14 0.50 -10.51
CA ALA A 264 -15.52 -0.01 -10.50
C ALA A 264 -15.60 -1.51 -10.83
N GLY A 265 -14.72 -2.00 -11.70
CA GLY A 265 -14.66 -3.41 -12.07
C GLY A 265 -13.93 -4.31 -11.06
N LEU A 266 -13.22 -3.71 -10.10
CA LEU A 266 -12.47 -4.45 -9.08
C LEU A 266 -13.12 -4.40 -7.69
N TYR A 267 -13.68 -3.25 -7.31
CA TYR A 267 -13.93 -2.93 -5.90
C TYR A 267 -15.40 -2.67 -5.55
N LYS A 268 -16.32 -2.80 -6.51
CA LYS A 268 -17.75 -2.64 -6.20
C LYS A 268 -18.34 -3.93 -5.60
N PRO A 269 -19.25 -3.82 -4.62
CA PRO A 269 -19.84 -4.97 -3.94
C PRO A 269 -20.59 -5.96 -4.87
N TRP A 270 -21.04 -5.46 -6.03
CA TRP A 270 -21.75 -6.25 -7.05
C TRP A 270 -20.83 -6.86 -8.12
N VAL A 271 -19.52 -6.72 -8.01
CA VAL A 271 -18.61 -7.47 -8.87
C VAL A 271 -18.67 -8.95 -8.47
N SER A 272 -18.82 -9.83 -9.47
CA SER A 272 -18.94 -11.25 -9.25
C SER A 272 -17.76 -11.80 -8.44
N PRO A 273 -17.99 -12.51 -7.33
CA PRO A 273 -16.93 -13.19 -6.58
C PRO A 273 -16.12 -14.17 -7.43
N GLN A 274 -16.74 -14.83 -8.41
CA GLN A 274 -16.06 -15.75 -9.34
C GLN A 274 -15.05 -15.00 -10.23
N HIS A 275 -15.41 -13.81 -10.70
CA HIS A 275 -14.49 -12.97 -11.47
C HIS A 275 -13.33 -12.48 -10.61
N LEU A 276 -13.60 -12.03 -9.40
CA LEU A 276 -12.55 -11.62 -8.46
C LEU A 276 -11.65 -12.78 -8.04
N ALA A 277 -12.20 -13.97 -7.84
CA ALA A 277 -11.44 -15.20 -7.56
C ALA A 277 -10.52 -15.58 -8.74
N PHE A 278 -11.01 -15.47 -9.98
CA PHE A 278 -10.17 -15.64 -11.17
C PHE A 278 -9.01 -14.63 -11.18
N LEU A 279 -9.30 -13.34 -10.95
CA LEU A 279 -8.26 -12.30 -10.88
C LEU A 279 -7.26 -12.55 -9.75
N ALA A 280 -7.72 -13.05 -8.60
CA ALA A 280 -6.83 -13.37 -7.48
C ALA A 280 -5.81 -14.45 -7.86
N ARG A 281 -6.23 -15.52 -8.54
CA ARG A 281 -5.33 -16.57 -9.05
C ARG A 281 -4.34 -16.02 -10.08
N GLU A 282 -4.80 -15.18 -11.00
CA GLU A 282 -3.90 -14.53 -11.96
C GLU A 282 -2.83 -13.66 -11.27
N LYS A 283 -3.21 -12.95 -10.20
CA LYS A 283 -2.26 -12.13 -9.43
C LYS A 283 -1.19 -12.97 -8.73
N VAL A 284 -1.53 -14.14 -8.21
CA VAL A 284 -0.55 -15.09 -7.65
C VAL A 284 0.40 -15.60 -8.74
N LYS A 285 -0.12 -15.96 -9.93
CA LYS A 285 0.72 -16.30 -11.08
C LYS A 285 1.66 -15.15 -11.49
N TYR A 286 1.20 -13.91 -11.43
CA TYR A 286 2.07 -12.76 -11.72
C TYR A 286 3.14 -12.57 -10.65
N ALA A 287 2.85 -12.88 -9.39
CA ALA A 287 3.85 -12.88 -8.32
C ALA A 287 4.95 -13.93 -8.60
N GLU A 288 4.60 -15.15 -9.01
CA GLU A 288 5.54 -16.18 -9.44
C GLU A 288 6.45 -15.68 -10.57
N ILE A 289 5.87 -15.11 -11.62
CA ILE A 289 6.63 -14.55 -12.77
C ILE A 289 7.59 -13.45 -12.31
N ILE A 290 7.18 -12.58 -11.40
CA ILE A 290 8.04 -11.52 -10.87
C ILE A 290 9.21 -12.10 -10.07
N ILE A 291 8.96 -13.09 -9.22
CA ILE A 291 9.99 -13.77 -8.44
C ILE A 291 11.01 -14.42 -9.38
N ASP A 292 10.55 -15.16 -10.38
CA ASP A 292 11.38 -15.77 -11.43
C ASP A 292 12.26 -14.76 -12.17
N ILE A 293 11.68 -13.59 -12.53
CA ILE A 293 12.43 -12.52 -13.21
C ILE A 293 13.54 -11.99 -12.29
N VAL A 294 13.21 -11.71 -11.02
CA VAL A 294 14.20 -11.20 -10.06
C VAL A 294 15.33 -12.20 -9.85
N GLU A 295 15.03 -13.47 -9.64
CA GLU A 295 16.04 -14.53 -9.42
C GLU A 295 16.96 -14.71 -10.63
N ARG A 296 16.41 -14.66 -11.85
CA ARG A 296 17.21 -14.80 -13.09
C ARG A 296 18.10 -13.60 -13.37
N VAL A 297 17.66 -12.40 -13.01
CA VAL A 297 18.42 -11.16 -13.29
C VAL A 297 19.43 -10.87 -12.19
N ASN A 298 19.02 -11.03 -10.92
CA ASN A 298 19.89 -10.77 -9.77
C ASN A 298 19.57 -11.71 -8.58
N PRO A 299 20.23 -12.87 -8.49
CA PRO A 299 19.97 -13.87 -7.46
C PRO A 299 20.31 -13.41 -6.03
N ASP A 300 20.99 -12.28 -5.85
CA ASP A 300 21.28 -11.69 -4.53
C ASP A 300 20.11 -10.91 -3.98
N ILE A 301 19.14 -10.54 -4.81
CA ILE A 301 17.89 -9.90 -4.40
C ILE A 301 16.94 -10.97 -3.85
N LYS A 302 16.59 -10.86 -2.57
CA LYS A 302 15.79 -11.88 -1.87
C LYS A 302 14.37 -11.39 -1.61
N VAL A 303 13.40 -12.27 -1.86
CA VAL A 303 12.03 -12.15 -1.37
C VAL A 303 11.97 -12.65 0.08
N SER A 304 11.07 -12.09 0.90
CA SER A 304 10.76 -12.66 2.22
C SER A 304 10.20 -14.08 2.08
N GLU A 305 10.52 -14.94 3.02
CA GLU A 305 9.79 -16.21 3.17
C GLU A 305 8.33 -15.94 3.56
N HIS A 306 7.46 -16.92 3.40
CA HIS A 306 6.06 -16.79 3.74
C HIS A 306 5.86 -16.63 5.26
N GLY A 307 5.04 -15.64 5.66
CA GLY A 307 4.63 -15.41 7.05
C GLY A 307 5.72 -14.91 7.98
N PRO A 308 6.54 -13.89 7.59
CA PRO A 308 7.52 -13.31 8.50
C PRO A 308 6.85 -12.69 9.73
N ALA A 309 7.56 -12.72 10.87
CA ALA A 309 6.99 -12.42 12.18
C ALA A 309 6.57 -10.95 12.39
N ASP A 310 7.02 -10.05 11.54
CA ASP A 310 6.74 -8.62 11.62
C ASP A 310 5.48 -8.17 10.85
N LEU A 311 4.75 -9.11 10.26
CA LEU A 311 3.48 -8.81 9.59
C LEU A 311 2.36 -8.50 10.61
N ALA A 312 1.52 -7.52 10.28
CA ALA A 312 0.31 -7.20 11.06
C ALA A 312 -0.84 -8.18 10.72
N ILE A 313 -0.62 -9.44 11.06
CA ILE A 313 -1.60 -10.51 10.85
C ILE A 313 -2.82 -10.26 11.75
N PRO A 314 -4.06 -10.47 11.24
CA PRO A 314 -5.27 -10.37 12.06
C PRO A 314 -5.24 -11.28 13.30
N LYS A 315 -5.88 -10.81 14.37
CA LYS A 315 -5.97 -11.49 15.68
C LYS A 315 -7.45 -11.53 16.12
N PRO A 316 -8.31 -12.27 15.40
CA PRO A 316 -9.73 -12.38 15.75
C PRO A 316 -9.97 -13.11 17.05
#